data_a4d57f7c2b19ec2117a198cc71ee311b
#
_entry.id   a4d57f7c2b19ec2117a198cc71ee311b
#
_cell.length_a   1.000
_cell.length_b   1.000
_cell.length_c   1.000
_cell.angle_alpha   90.00
_cell.angle_beta   90.00
_cell.angle_gamma   90.00
#
_symmetry.space_group_name_H-M   'P 1'
#
loop_
_entity.id
_entity.type
_entity.pdbx_description
1 polymer ?
#
loop_
_entity_poly.entity_id
_entity_poly.type
_entity_poly.pdbx_seq_one_letter_code
_entity_poly.pdbx_strand_id
1 'polypeptide(L)'
;MNDKAVAENFAQYHRVVSSKSDLKWIYEPGSDMQRYAMVLSGGDVLIGSISIHNIDHLNRNAFIGIFIGEEEHRSKGYGAEAIRLLLEYGFKTLNLHNIMLTVHADNYACIACYKKVGFREVGRLPEWVFKDGQYIDKIYMGIQAREFVG
;
A
#
# COMPACT_ATOMS: atom_id res chain seq x y z
N MET A 1 -15.94 14.50 -7.28
CA MET A 1 -14.68 14.92 -7.89
C MET A 1 -14.40 14.04 -9.11
N ASN A 2 -13.98 14.62 -10.20
CA ASN A 2 -13.70 13.87 -11.41
C ASN A 2 -12.33 13.18 -11.30
N ASP A 3 -12.31 11.87 -11.42
CA ASP A 3 -11.08 11.06 -11.30
C ASP A 3 -10.02 11.47 -12.32
N LYS A 4 -10.45 11.84 -13.53
CA LYS A 4 -9.54 12.31 -14.58
C LYS A 4 -8.83 13.60 -14.16
N ALA A 5 -9.57 14.56 -13.62
CA ALA A 5 -9.00 15.83 -13.17
C ALA A 5 -8.02 15.63 -12.02
N VAL A 6 -8.30 14.67 -11.12
CA VAL A 6 -7.40 14.32 -10.03
C VAL A 6 -6.13 13.70 -10.57
N ALA A 7 -6.23 12.78 -11.51
CA ALA A 7 -5.07 12.14 -12.13
C ALA A 7 -4.20 13.15 -12.89
N GLU A 8 -4.81 14.07 -13.62
CA GLU A 8 -4.10 15.13 -14.33
C GLU A 8 -3.36 16.05 -13.36
N ASN A 9 -3.99 16.41 -12.25
CA ASN A 9 -3.36 17.24 -11.23
C ASN A 9 -2.14 16.54 -10.61
N PHE A 10 -2.23 15.26 -10.31
CA PHE A 10 -1.09 14.49 -9.83
C PHE A 10 0.03 14.46 -10.86
N ALA A 11 -0.29 14.25 -12.12
CA ALA A 11 0.69 14.16 -13.19
C ALA A 11 1.53 15.44 -13.38
N GLN A 12 1.00 16.60 -13.01
CA GLN A 12 1.73 17.87 -13.12
C GLN A 12 2.90 17.97 -12.14
N TYR A 13 2.81 17.31 -11.00
CA TYR A 13 3.73 17.52 -9.88
C TYR A 13 4.53 16.29 -9.50
N HIS A 14 4.32 15.16 -10.16
CA HIS A 14 4.82 13.89 -9.67
C HIS A 14 5.49 13.08 -10.76
N ARG A 15 6.46 12.28 -10.32
CA ARG A 15 7.12 11.36 -11.23
C ARG A 15 6.22 10.15 -11.49
N VAL A 16 6.00 9.84 -12.75
CA VAL A 16 5.25 8.64 -13.15
C VAL A 16 6.19 7.44 -13.06
N VAL A 17 5.76 6.43 -12.33
CA VAL A 17 6.47 5.16 -12.22
C VAL A 17 5.67 4.12 -13.00
N SER A 18 6.23 3.60 -14.08
CA SER A 18 5.59 2.55 -14.87
C SER A 18 5.69 1.22 -14.16
N SER A 19 4.59 0.48 -14.14
CA SER A 19 4.60 -0.92 -13.76
C SER A 19 4.49 -1.79 -15.01
N LYS A 20 4.72 -3.09 -14.84
CA LYS A 20 4.57 -4.05 -15.93
C LYS A 20 3.10 -4.38 -16.25
N SER A 21 2.18 -3.76 -15.56
CA SER A 21 0.75 -4.04 -15.62
C SER A 21 -0.05 -2.84 -16.11
N ASP A 22 -1.36 -2.94 -15.97
CA ASP A 22 -2.30 -1.86 -16.27
C ASP A 22 -2.25 -0.70 -15.25
N LEU A 23 -1.43 -0.83 -14.20
CA LEU A 23 -1.28 0.22 -13.20
C LEU A 23 -0.13 1.15 -13.52
N LYS A 24 -0.37 2.45 -13.33
CA LYS A 24 0.66 3.47 -13.30
C LYS A 24 0.70 4.08 -11.91
N TRP A 25 1.89 4.42 -11.45
CA TRP A 25 2.07 5.08 -10.18
C TRP A 25 2.54 6.51 -10.39
N ILE A 26 1.90 7.44 -9.75
CA ILE A 26 2.25 8.85 -9.76
C ILE A 26 2.78 9.20 -8.37
N TYR A 27 4.05 9.56 -8.31
CA TYR A 27 4.70 9.92 -7.05
C TYR A 27 4.22 11.29 -6.58
N GLU A 28 3.73 11.35 -5.35
CA GLU A 28 3.34 12.58 -4.68
C GLU A 28 4.44 12.97 -3.68
N PRO A 29 5.14 14.11 -3.85
CA PRO A 29 6.16 14.51 -2.92
C PRO A 29 5.58 14.85 -1.55
N GLY A 30 6.21 14.33 -0.51
CA GLY A 30 5.86 14.61 0.88
C GLY A 30 7.11 14.68 1.72
N SER A 31 7.02 15.27 2.91
CA SER A 31 8.17 15.47 3.78
C SER A 31 8.68 14.18 4.42
N ASP A 32 7.77 13.30 4.87
CA ASP A 32 8.11 12.12 5.67
C ASP A 32 7.67 10.80 5.07
N MET A 33 7.08 10.83 3.87
CA MET A 33 6.62 9.61 3.22
C MET A 33 6.71 9.73 1.71
N GLN A 34 6.82 8.58 1.06
CA GLN A 34 6.67 8.48 -0.39
C GLN A 34 5.28 7.94 -0.67
N ARG A 35 4.47 8.72 -1.35
CA ARG A 35 3.11 8.36 -1.71
C ARG A 35 2.96 8.28 -3.22
N TYR A 36 2.21 7.29 -3.66
CA TYR A 36 1.95 7.07 -5.08
C TYR A 36 0.45 6.97 -5.31
N ALA A 37 -0.05 7.70 -6.30
CA ALA A 37 -1.41 7.51 -6.78
C ALA A 37 -1.43 6.30 -7.72
N MET A 38 -2.42 5.43 -7.55
CA MET A 38 -2.62 4.26 -8.39
C MET A 38 -3.60 4.63 -9.50
N VAL A 39 -3.14 4.54 -10.75
CA VAL A 39 -3.92 4.95 -11.91
C VAL A 39 -3.97 3.79 -12.91
N LEU A 40 -5.16 3.51 -13.45
CA LEU A 40 -5.30 2.53 -14.53
C LEU A 40 -4.72 3.13 -15.80
N SER A 41 -3.81 2.41 -16.45
CA SER A 41 -3.27 2.81 -17.75
C SER A 41 -4.32 2.67 -18.83
N GLY A 42 -4.30 3.55 -19.79
CA GLY A 42 -5.28 3.56 -20.88
C GLY A 42 -6.46 4.49 -20.68
N GLY A 43 -6.89 4.73 -19.44
CA GLY A 43 -7.98 5.65 -19.13
C GLY A 43 -7.63 6.74 -18.13
N ASP A 44 -6.43 6.68 -17.56
CA ASP A 44 -5.95 7.59 -16.51
C ASP A 44 -6.93 7.71 -15.34
N VAL A 45 -7.58 6.61 -14.98
CA VAL A 45 -8.55 6.56 -13.88
C VAL A 45 -7.79 6.33 -12.57
N LEU A 46 -7.95 7.27 -11.64
CA LEU A 46 -7.40 7.14 -10.29
C LEU A 46 -8.22 6.12 -9.51
N ILE A 47 -7.58 5.07 -9.03
CA ILE A 47 -8.27 4.01 -8.27
C ILE A 47 -7.90 3.98 -6.79
N GLY A 48 -6.81 4.62 -6.40
CA GLY A 48 -6.40 4.63 -5.01
C GLY A 48 -5.02 5.21 -4.80
N SER A 49 -4.46 4.95 -3.64
CA SER A 49 -3.10 5.38 -3.31
C SER A 49 -2.37 4.33 -2.51
N ILE A 50 -1.05 4.37 -2.58
CA ILE A 50 -0.17 3.52 -1.80
C ILE A 50 1.00 4.35 -1.30
N SER A 51 1.45 4.09 -0.08
CA SER A 51 2.56 4.84 0.50
C SER A 51 3.55 3.93 1.20
N ILE A 52 4.80 4.39 1.25
CA ILE A 52 5.80 3.86 2.16
C ILE A 52 6.21 5.03 3.07
N HIS A 53 6.18 4.79 4.37
CA HIS A 53 6.36 5.86 5.34
C HIS A 53 7.08 5.34 6.58
N ASN A 54 7.44 6.26 7.47
CA ASN A 54 8.23 5.96 8.67
C ASN A 54 9.49 5.17 8.31
N ILE A 55 10.15 5.59 7.23
CA ILE A 55 11.36 4.91 6.74
C ILE A 55 12.51 5.17 7.71
N ASP A 56 13.04 4.11 8.27
CA ASP A 56 14.22 4.14 9.13
C ASP A 56 15.38 3.49 8.39
N HIS A 57 16.27 4.31 7.87
CA HIS A 57 17.40 3.82 7.09
C HIS A 57 18.49 3.16 7.95
N LEU A 58 18.53 3.50 9.24
CA LEU A 58 19.48 2.88 10.16
C LEU A 58 19.06 1.44 10.49
N ASN A 59 17.80 1.25 10.86
CA ASN A 59 17.25 -0.06 11.20
C ASN A 59 16.70 -0.80 9.98
N ARG A 60 16.65 -0.15 8.83
CA ARG A 60 16.23 -0.72 7.56
C ARG A 60 14.81 -1.27 7.59
N ASN A 61 13.88 -0.46 8.08
CA ASN A 61 12.47 -0.82 8.15
C ASN A 61 11.57 0.34 7.74
N ALA A 62 10.32 0.03 7.45
CA ALA A 62 9.31 1.02 7.09
C ALA A 62 7.92 0.43 7.27
N PHE A 63 6.93 1.30 7.18
CA PHE A 63 5.51 0.93 7.09
C PHE A 63 4.99 1.24 5.68
N ILE A 64 4.00 0.49 5.25
CA ILE A 64 3.25 0.80 4.04
C ILE A 64 1.77 0.98 4.36
N GLY A 65 1.10 1.75 3.51
CA GLY A 65 -0.34 1.92 3.56
C GLY A 65 -0.92 1.83 2.17
N ILE A 66 -2.15 1.34 2.05
CA ILE A 66 -2.83 1.23 0.77
C ILE A 66 -4.30 1.57 0.93
N PHE A 67 -4.85 2.25 -0.07
CA PHE A 67 -6.26 2.59 -0.14
C PHE A 67 -6.74 2.44 -1.59
N ILE A 68 -7.82 1.68 -1.78
CA ILE A 68 -8.52 1.59 -3.06
C ILE A 68 -9.92 2.18 -2.86
N GLY A 69 -10.20 3.28 -3.56
CA GLY A 69 -11.35 4.12 -3.26
C GLY A 69 -12.69 3.56 -3.69
N GLU A 70 -12.76 2.91 -4.86
CA GLU A 70 -14.02 2.45 -5.41
C GLU A 70 -14.14 0.93 -5.36
N GLU A 71 -15.33 0.47 -4.96
CA GLU A 71 -15.63 -0.95 -4.81
C GLU A 71 -15.40 -1.73 -6.11
N GLU A 72 -15.73 -1.14 -7.26
CA GLU A 72 -15.56 -1.78 -8.56
C GLU A 72 -14.11 -2.13 -8.89
N HIS A 73 -13.15 -1.42 -8.26
CA HIS A 73 -11.74 -1.69 -8.44
C HIS A 73 -11.16 -2.62 -7.39
N ARG A 74 -11.94 -2.97 -6.37
CA ARG A 74 -11.53 -3.91 -5.33
C ARG A 74 -11.68 -5.34 -5.85
N SER A 75 -10.95 -6.26 -5.23
CA SER A 75 -11.01 -7.69 -5.55
C SER A 75 -10.61 -8.06 -6.99
N LYS A 76 -9.90 -7.14 -7.68
CA LYS A 76 -9.36 -7.39 -9.03
C LYS A 76 -7.86 -7.64 -9.03
N GLY A 77 -7.25 -7.79 -7.85
CA GLY A 77 -5.83 -8.03 -7.73
C GLY A 77 -4.96 -6.78 -7.78
N TYR A 78 -5.53 -5.61 -7.97
CA TYR A 78 -4.75 -4.35 -8.03
C TYR A 78 -4.02 -4.06 -6.72
N GLY A 79 -4.67 -4.29 -5.59
CA GLY A 79 -4.06 -4.09 -4.29
C GLY A 79 -2.83 -4.98 -4.08
N ALA A 80 -2.97 -6.27 -4.33
CA ALA A 80 -1.87 -7.21 -4.19
C ALA A 80 -0.71 -6.86 -5.13
N GLU A 81 -1.03 -6.49 -6.37
CA GLU A 81 -0.03 -6.09 -7.35
C GLU A 81 0.72 -4.84 -6.93
N ALA A 82 0.00 -3.82 -6.50
CA ALA A 82 0.61 -2.57 -6.03
C ALA A 82 1.52 -2.81 -4.82
N ILE A 83 1.09 -3.64 -3.88
CA ILE A 83 1.89 -3.99 -2.72
C ILE A 83 3.17 -4.71 -3.14
N ARG A 84 3.09 -5.68 -4.06
CA ARG A 84 4.27 -6.38 -4.55
C ARG A 84 5.28 -5.43 -5.18
N LEU A 85 4.82 -4.50 -5.98
CA LEU A 85 5.69 -3.50 -6.60
C LEU A 85 6.34 -2.59 -5.57
N LEU A 86 5.59 -2.19 -4.55
CA LEU A 86 6.13 -1.35 -3.48
C LEU A 86 7.14 -2.13 -2.62
N LEU A 87 6.88 -3.40 -2.34
CA LEU A 87 7.82 -4.26 -1.62
C LEU A 87 9.12 -4.45 -2.41
N GLU A 88 9.01 -4.66 -3.72
CA GLU A 88 10.19 -4.77 -4.57
C GLU A 88 11.03 -3.49 -4.50
N TYR A 89 10.40 -2.33 -4.59
CA TYR A 89 11.07 -1.05 -4.45
C TYR A 89 11.70 -0.89 -3.06
N GLY A 90 10.95 -1.21 -2.00
CA GLY A 90 11.45 -1.09 -0.63
C GLY A 90 12.63 -1.99 -0.34
N PHE A 91 12.56 -3.24 -0.77
CA PHE A 91 13.64 -4.20 -0.49
C PHE A 91 14.84 -4.02 -1.40
N LYS A 92 14.62 -3.78 -2.70
CA LYS A 92 15.71 -3.74 -3.69
C LYS A 92 16.32 -2.36 -3.90
N THR A 93 15.49 -1.31 -3.86
CA THR A 93 15.97 0.06 -4.11
C THR A 93 16.28 0.79 -2.82
N LEU A 94 15.38 0.76 -1.84
CA LEU A 94 15.60 1.39 -0.54
C LEU A 94 16.44 0.53 0.41
N ASN A 95 16.71 -0.71 0.04
CA ASN A 95 17.54 -1.64 0.81
C ASN A 95 16.99 -1.90 2.22
N LEU A 96 15.67 -1.99 2.34
CA LEU A 96 15.02 -2.28 3.61
C LEU A 96 15.08 -3.78 3.93
N HIS A 97 14.93 -4.10 5.20
CA HIS A 97 14.91 -5.49 5.69
C HIS A 97 13.53 -5.92 6.15
N ASN A 98 12.79 -5.03 6.81
CA ASN A 98 11.42 -5.29 7.30
C ASN A 98 10.46 -4.24 6.79
N ILE A 99 9.31 -4.67 6.31
CA ILE A 99 8.21 -3.79 5.95
C ILE A 99 6.95 -4.26 6.66
N MET A 100 6.25 -3.35 7.30
CA MET A 100 5.04 -3.64 8.08
C MET A 100 3.85 -2.84 7.58
N LEU A 101 2.67 -3.31 7.92
CA LEU A 101 1.43 -2.58 7.77
C LEU A 101 0.52 -2.87 8.96
N THR A 102 -0.53 -2.08 9.10
CA THR A 102 -1.55 -2.33 10.11
C THR A 102 -2.90 -2.55 9.44
N VAL A 103 -3.74 -3.35 10.06
CA VAL A 103 -5.06 -3.66 9.55
C VAL A 103 -5.99 -3.94 10.73
N HIS A 104 -7.26 -3.57 10.60
CA HIS A 104 -8.26 -3.90 11.60
C HIS A 104 -8.62 -5.38 11.50
N ALA A 105 -8.80 -6.03 12.65
CA ALA A 105 -9.03 -7.48 12.71
C ALA A 105 -10.31 -7.94 11.98
N ASP A 106 -11.28 -7.05 11.80
CA ASP A 106 -12.52 -7.35 11.08
C ASP A 106 -12.40 -7.18 9.56
N ASN A 107 -11.28 -6.69 9.07
CA ASN A 107 -11.07 -6.51 7.63
C ASN A 107 -10.49 -7.78 7.01
N TYR A 108 -11.34 -8.80 6.91
CA TYR A 108 -10.94 -10.13 6.45
C TYR A 108 -10.40 -10.13 5.02
N ALA A 109 -10.97 -9.31 4.15
CA ALA A 109 -10.54 -9.22 2.75
C ALA A 109 -9.12 -8.69 2.63
N CYS A 110 -8.79 -7.63 3.37
CA CYS A 110 -7.43 -7.08 3.37
C CYS A 110 -6.43 -8.05 3.98
N ILE A 111 -6.78 -8.68 5.10
CA ILE A 111 -5.92 -9.67 5.76
C ILE A 111 -5.59 -10.81 4.80
N ALA A 112 -6.60 -11.33 4.08
CA ALA A 112 -6.40 -12.39 3.10
C ALA A 112 -5.48 -11.94 1.96
N CYS A 113 -5.68 -10.72 1.47
CA CYS A 113 -4.84 -10.12 0.43
C CYS A 113 -3.38 -10.02 0.89
N TYR A 114 -3.15 -9.52 2.11
CA TYR A 114 -1.80 -9.36 2.65
C TYR A 114 -1.10 -10.70 2.87
N LYS A 115 -1.83 -11.69 3.38
CA LYS A 115 -1.29 -13.06 3.53
C LYS A 115 -0.90 -13.66 2.19
N LYS A 116 -1.70 -13.43 1.17
CA LYS A 116 -1.42 -13.91 -0.19
C LYS A 116 -0.13 -13.32 -0.75
N VAL A 117 0.17 -12.07 -0.43
CA VAL A 117 1.42 -11.42 -0.84
C VAL A 117 2.62 -11.94 -0.07
N GLY A 118 2.42 -12.42 1.15
CA GLY A 118 3.48 -12.99 1.98
C GLY A 118 3.59 -12.39 3.38
N PHE A 119 2.72 -11.44 3.73
CA PHE A 119 2.70 -10.88 5.08
C PHE A 119 2.19 -11.90 6.09
N ARG A 120 2.69 -11.80 7.30
CA ARG A 120 2.21 -12.60 8.44
C ARG A 120 1.92 -11.68 9.62
N GLU A 121 1.04 -12.11 10.51
CA GLU A 121 0.77 -11.37 11.73
C GLU A 121 2.00 -11.39 12.63
N VAL A 122 2.45 -10.23 13.06
CA VAL A 122 3.62 -10.09 13.94
C VAL A 122 3.27 -9.48 15.29
N GLY A 123 2.10 -8.87 15.41
CA GLY A 123 1.65 -8.31 16.69
C GLY A 123 0.20 -7.88 16.61
N ARG A 124 -0.36 -7.61 17.80
CA ARG A 124 -1.76 -7.25 17.90
C ARG A 124 -1.98 -6.30 19.07
N LEU A 125 -2.74 -5.22 18.84
CA LEU A 125 -3.21 -4.34 19.89
C LEU A 125 -4.67 -4.69 20.17
N PRO A 126 -4.96 -5.32 21.32
CA PRO A 126 -6.34 -5.74 21.60
C PRO A 126 -7.24 -4.54 21.86
N GLU A 127 -8.44 -4.60 21.32
CA GLU A 127 -9.50 -3.61 21.52
C GLU A 127 -9.07 -2.17 21.25
N TRP A 128 -8.19 -1.96 20.28
CA TRP A 128 -7.59 -0.67 19.98
C TRP A 128 -8.52 0.26 19.21
N VAL A 129 -9.47 -0.29 18.44
CA VAL A 129 -10.38 0.46 17.58
C VAL A 129 -11.80 0.30 18.10
N PHE A 130 -12.53 1.41 18.19
CA PHE A 130 -13.95 1.41 18.51
C PHE A 130 -14.74 1.71 17.24
N LYS A 131 -15.56 0.76 16.80
CA LYS A 131 -16.29 0.84 15.54
C LYS A 131 -17.65 0.17 15.67
N ASP A 132 -18.70 0.90 15.30
CA ASP A 132 -20.09 0.39 15.33
C ASP A 132 -20.46 -0.23 16.68
N GLY A 133 -20.06 0.40 17.77
CA GLY A 133 -20.37 -0.06 19.12
C GLY A 133 -19.54 -1.25 19.61
N GLN A 134 -18.52 -1.66 18.85
CA GLN A 134 -17.69 -2.82 19.19
C GLN A 134 -16.21 -2.43 19.24
N TYR A 135 -15.46 -3.14 20.09
CA TYR A 135 -14.02 -3.00 20.13
C TYR A 135 -13.38 -4.02 19.21
N ILE A 136 -12.46 -3.57 18.38
CA ILE A 136 -11.81 -4.37 17.35
C ILE A 136 -10.30 -4.28 17.55
N ASP A 137 -9.61 -5.41 17.41
CA ASP A 137 -8.16 -5.43 17.50
C ASP A 137 -7.52 -4.77 16.28
N LYS A 138 -6.37 -4.14 16.49
CA LYS A 138 -5.50 -3.67 15.43
C LYS A 138 -4.36 -4.65 15.26
N ILE A 139 -4.20 -5.19 14.06
CA ILE A 139 -3.19 -6.20 13.76
C ILE A 139 -2.02 -5.54 13.04
N TYR A 140 -0.81 -5.88 13.46
CA TYR A 140 0.42 -5.57 12.74
C TYR A 140 0.82 -6.78 11.91
N MET A 141 1.00 -6.58 10.62
CA MET A 141 1.49 -7.61 9.71
C MET A 141 2.82 -7.16 9.12
N GLY A 142 3.72 -8.10 8.93
CA GLY A 142 5.05 -7.79 8.43
C GLY A 142 5.58 -8.83 7.47
N ILE A 143 6.56 -8.41 6.68
CA ILE A 143 7.30 -9.27 5.77
C ILE A 143 8.76 -8.83 5.76
N GLN A 144 9.67 -9.78 5.80
CA GLN A 144 11.10 -9.53 5.71
C GLN A 144 11.58 -9.73 4.27
N ALA A 145 12.69 -9.08 3.92
CA ALA A 145 13.24 -9.17 2.56
C ALA A 145 13.46 -10.61 2.10
N ARG A 146 13.94 -11.48 2.98
CA ARG A 146 14.20 -12.90 2.67
C ARG A 146 12.92 -13.70 2.43
N GLU A 147 11.78 -13.22 2.95
CA GLU A 147 10.48 -13.87 2.78
C GLU A 147 9.77 -13.44 1.50
N PHE A 148 10.24 -12.37 0.87
CA PHE A 148 9.59 -11.80 -0.32
C PHE A 148 9.98 -12.57 -1.57
N VAL A 149 8.97 -13.04 -2.29
CA VAL A 149 9.11 -13.70 -3.59
C VAL A 149 8.51 -12.76 -4.63
N GLY A 150 9.36 -11.98 -5.25
CA GLY A 150 8.92 -10.95 -6.20
C GLY A 150 9.25 -11.24 -7.63
#